data_50afb51cb7493a25c04dbc5aae48c760
#
_entry.id   50afb51cb7493a25c04dbc5aae48c760
#
_cell.length_a   1.000
_cell.length_b   1.000
_cell.length_c   1.000
_cell.angle_alpha   90.00
_cell.angle_beta   90.00
_cell.angle_gamma   90.00
#
_symmetry.space_group_name_H-M   'P 1'
#
loop_
_entity.id
_entity.type
_entity.pdbx_description
1 polymer ?
#
loop_
_entity_poly.entity_id
_entity_poly.type
_entity_poly.pdbx_seq_one_letter_code
_entity_poly.pdbx_strand_id
1 'polypeptide(L)'
;MKKYIGTKQIEAEPMTMGEAYERGLLQVGRVPDAEYAKRMGYHVKYADGYESWSPAEPFEEAYKLADTSLDRMQIEAEEVNGRYVKLAAFIDSGKMDEVVNDMYNKCLLEMQCCTMFDYIRLLDTRIQLSL
;
A
#
# COMPACT_ATOMS: atom_id res chain seq x y z
N MET A 1 13.86 -8.21 16.84
CA MET A 1 12.90 -8.48 15.75
C MET A 1 13.24 -7.66 14.51
N LYS A 2 13.02 -8.21 13.33
CA LYS A 2 13.23 -7.52 12.05
C LYS A 2 11.88 -7.05 11.50
N LYS A 3 11.92 -6.04 10.63
CA LYS A 3 10.72 -5.51 9.96
C LYS A 3 10.54 -6.21 8.62
N TYR A 4 9.30 -6.48 8.25
CA TYR A 4 8.93 -7.10 6.97
C TYR A 4 7.82 -6.29 6.31
N ILE A 5 7.82 -6.28 4.97
CA ILE A 5 6.77 -5.67 4.15
C ILE A 5 6.09 -6.79 3.37
N GLY A 6 4.75 -6.79 3.36
CA GLY A 6 3.98 -7.76 2.61
C GLY A 6 3.98 -7.49 1.10
N THR A 7 4.01 -8.56 0.31
CA THR A 7 4.02 -8.47 -1.15
C THR A 7 2.90 -9.28 -1.82
N LYS A 8 1.98 -9.83 -1.03
CA LYS A 8 0.90 -10.67 -1.57
C LYS A 8 -0.13 -9.85 -2.34
N GLN A 9 -0.62 -10.45 -3.43
CA GLN A 9 -1.84 -10.01 -4.10
C GLN A 9 -2.97 -10.93 -3.67
N ILE A 10 -4.14 -10.34 -3.41
CA ILE A 10 -5.33 -11.05 -2.94
C ILE A 10 -6.55 -10.53 -3.69
N GLU A 11 -7.64 -11.25 -3.61
CA GLU A 11 -8.95 -10.79 -4.03
C GLU A 11 -9.78 -10.46 -2.79
N ALA A 12 -10.56 -9.39 -2.84
CA ALA A 12 -11.39 -8.99 -1.71
C ALA A 12 -12.61 -8.20 -2.17
N GLU A 13 -13.65 -8.22 -1.36
CA GLU A 13 -14.83 -7.40 -1.53
C GLU A 13 -15.31 -6.87 -0.18
N PRO A 14 -15.90 -5.68 -0.12
CA PRO A 14 -16.49 -5.17 1.11
C PRO A 14 -17.56 -6.10 1.65
N MET A 15 -17.55 -6.33 2.94
CA MET A 15 -18.49 -7.23 3.60
C MET A 15 -18.58 -6.89 5.08
N THR A 16 -19.79 -6.84 5.62
CA THR A 16 -19.97 -6.66 7.07
C THR A 16 -19.63 -7.93 7.84
N MET A 17 -19.33 -7.79 9.11
CA MET A 17 -19.07 -8.93 9.99
C MET A 17 -20.28 -9.89 10.06
N GLY A 18 -21.50 -9.33 10.05
CA GLY A 18 -22.73 -10.13 10.05
C GLY A 18 -22.89 -11.00 8.81
N GLU A 19 -22.61 -10.41 7.63
CA GLU A 19 -22.60 -11.17 6.37
C GLU A 19 -21.52 -12.27 6.37
N ALA A 20 -20.35 -11.96 6.92
CA ALA A 20 -19.26 -12.94 7.04
C ALA A 20 -19.64 -14.08 7.96
N TYR A 21 -20.35 -13.80 9.05
CA TYR A 21 -20.86 -14.82 9.95
C TYR A 21 -21.84 -15.75 9.22
N GLU A 22 -22.79 -15.19 8.47
CA GLU A 22 -23.76 -15.96 7.70
C GLU A 22 -23.11 -16.87 6.66
N ARG A 23 -21.98 -16.46 6.11
CA ARG A 23 -21.22 -17.23 5.11
C ARG A 23 -20.18 -18.18 5.73
N GLY A 24 -20.09 -18.24 7.06
CA GLY A 24 -19.17 -19.13 7.73
C GLY A 24 -17.69 -18.71 7.66
N LEU A 25 -17.42 -17.43 7.47
CA LEU A 25 -16.05 -16.91 7.34
C LEU A 25 -15.40 -16.57 8.69
N LEU A 26 -16.16 -16.51 9.76
CA LEU A 26 -15.64 -16.25 11.09
C LEU A 26 -15.21 -17.55 11.78
N GLN A 27 -14.34 -17.43 12.77
CA GLN A 27 -13.93 -18.58 13.57
C GLN A 27 -15.13 -19.21 14.26
N VAL A 28 -15.09 -20.53 14.41
CA VAL A 28 -16.12 -21.31 15.11
C VAL A 28 -16.34 -20.73 16.52
N GLY A 29 -17.60 -20.48 16.88
CA GLY A 29 -17.97 -19.92 18.18
C GLY A 29 -17.95 -18.40 18.24
N ARG A 30 -17.45 -17.72 17.24
CA ARG A 30 -17.49 -16.26 17.16
C ARG A 30 -18.80 -15.79 16.53
N VAL A 31 -19.73 -15.39 17.39
CA VAL A 31 -21.04 -14.91 16.97
C VAL A 31 -21.12 -13.40 17.23
N PRO A 32 -21.19 -12.56 16.19
CA PRO A 32 -21.31 -11.10 16.40
C PRO A 32 -22.68 -10.75 16.97
N ASP A 33 -22.72 -9.83 17.92
CA ASP A 33 -23.97 -9.22 18.38
C ASP A 33 -24.48 -8.23 17.32
N ALA A 34 -25.65 -7.61 17.58
CA ALA A 34 -26.30 -6.71 16.64
C ALA A 34 -25.42 -5.50 16.26
N GLU A 35 -24.60 -5.03 17.18
CA GLU A 35 -23.68 -3.91 16.94
C GLU A 35 -22.47 -4.34 16.11
N TYR A 36 -21.81 -5.43 16.49
CA TYR A 36 -20.66 -5.96 15.77
C TYR A 36 -21.02 -6.49 14.37
N ALA A 37 -22.25 -6.98 14.20
CA ALA A 37 -22.72 -7.43 12.89
C ALA A 37 -22.67 -6.34 11.81
N LYS A 38 -22.74 -5.07 12.20
CA LYS A 38 -22.67 -3.91 11.30
C LYS A 38 -21.23 -3.46 11.00
N ARG A 39 -20.24 -4.05 11.66
CA ARG A 39 -18.84 -3.68 11.48
C ARG A 39 -18.41 -3.92 10.06
N MET A 40 -17.81 -2.88 9.44
CA MET A 40 -17.30 -2.95 8.08
C MET A 40 -15.99 -3.70 8.02
N GLY A 41 -15.83 -4.45 6.94
CA GLY A 41 -14.61 -5.21 6.67
C GLY A 41 -14.61 -5.72 5.24
N TYR A 42 -13.82 -6.77 5.02
CA TYR A 42 -13.64 -7.35 3.70
C TYR A 42 -13.63 -8.87 3.77
N HIS A 43 -14.34 -9.48 2.83
CA HIS A 43 -14.17 -10.89 2.50
C HIS A 43 -12.91 -11.00 1.66
N VAL A 44 -11.95 -11.78 2.13
CA VAL A 44 -10.62 -11.92 1.51
C VAL A 44 -10.43 -13.35 1.02
N LYS A 45 -9.98 -13.46 -0.23
CA LYS A 45 -9.59 -14.74 -0.81
C LYS A 45 -8.11 -14.72 -1.17
N TYR A 46 -7.35 -15.62 -0.57
CA TYR A 46 -5.91 -15.74 -0.81
C TYR A 46 -5.62 -16.62 -2.03
N ALA A 47 -4.39 -16.53 -2.54
CA ALA A 47 -3.98 -17.24 -3.75
C ALA A 47 -4.11 -18.77 -3.64
N ASP A 48 -4.00 -19.32 -2.43
CA ASP A 48 -4.14 -20.76 -2.15
C ASP A 48 -5.61 -21.20 -2.03
N GLY A 49 -6.55 -20.27 -2.16
CA GLY A 49 -7.99 -20.53 -2.04
C GLY A 49 -8.55 -20.35 -0.64
N TYR A 50 -7.71 -20.09 0.36
CA TYR A 50 -8.19 -19.80 1.72
C TYR A 50 -8.98 -18.50 1.72
N GLU A 51 -10.11 -18.50 2.46
CA GLU A 51 -10.99 -17.34 2.57
C GLU A 51 -11.17 -16.96 4.04
N SER A 52 -11.24 -15.66 4.29
CA SER A 52 -11.46 -15.13 5.62
C SER A 52 -12.16 -13.77 5.56
N TRP A 53 -12.53 -13.25 6.72
CA TRP A 53 -13.01 -11.88 6.85
C TRP A 53 -12.00 -11.07 7.68
N SER A 54 -11.74 -9.85 7.26
CA SER A 54 -10.85 -8.91 7.97
C SER A 54 -11.59 -7.61 8.25
N PRO A 55 -11.42 -7.02 9.45
CA PRO A 55 -11.91 -5.66 9.71
C PRO A 55 -11.31 -4.65 8.72
N ALA A 56 -12.06 -3.59 8.41
CA ALA A 56 -11.68 -2.61 7.40
C ALA A 56 -10.32 -1.95 7.69
N GLU A 57 -10.09 -1.49 8.91
CA GLU A 57 -8.87 -0.75 9.25
C GLU A 57 -7.59 -1.55 9.02
N PRO A 58 -7.42 -2.77 9.60
CA PRO A 58 -6.22 -3.56 9.33
C PRO A 58 -6.07 -3.95 7.86
N PHE A 59 -7.18 -4.20 7.17
CA PHE A 59 -7.15 -4.53 5.74
C PHE A 59 -6.65 -3.35 4.91
N GLU A 60 -7.21 -2.16 5.12
CA GLU A 60 -6.87 -0.96 4.36
C GLU A 60 -5.44 -0.48 4.61
N GLU A 61 -4.90 -0.75 5.80
CA GLU A 61 -3.48 -0.50 6.10
C GLU A 61 -2.55 -1.42 5.31
N ALA A 62 -2.97 -2.67 5.09
CA ALA A 62 -2.13 -3.69 4.44
C ALA A 62 -2.29 -3.73 2.92
N TYR A 63 -3.46 -3.37 2.39
CA TYR A 63 -3.79 -3.55 0.99
C TYR A 63 -4.39 -2.29 0.37
N LYS A 64 -4.06 -2.05 -0.90
CA LYS A 64 -4.62 -0.96 -1.70
C LYS A 64 -5.30 -1.56 -2.92
N LEU A 65 -6.37 -0.90 -3.38
CA LEU A 65 -7.10 -1.34 -4.57
C LEU A 65 -6.17 -1.31 -5.78
N ALA A 66 -6.02 -2.46 -6.45
CA ALA A 66 -5.14 -2.64 -7.60
C ALA A 66 -5.86 -3.39 -8.73
N ASP A 67 -7.15 -3.10 -8.92
CA ASP A 67 -8.00 -3.80 -9.87
C ASP A 67 -7.75 -3.36 -11.32
N THR A 68 -7.56 -2.06 -11.52
CA THR A 68 -7.36 -1.47 -12.85
C THR A 68 -5.91 -1.00 -13.04
N SER A 69 -5.55 -0.74 -14.30
CA SER A 69 -4.27 -0.11 -14.63
C SER A 69 -4.11 1.25 -13.96
N LEU A 70 -5.20 2.03 -13.90
CA LEU A 70 -5.21 3.32 -13.22
C LEU A 70 -4.93 3.16 -11.72
N ASP A 71 -5.59 2.20 -11.06
CA ASP A 71 -5.35 1.91 -9.65
C ASP A 71 -3.87 1.61 -9.39
N ARG A 72 -3.27 0.77 -10.21
CA ARG A 72 -1.84 0.39 -10.07
C ARG A 72 -0.91 1.57 -10.30
N MET A 73 -1.21 2.44 -11.27
CA MET A 73 -0.43 3.67 -11.49
C MET A 73 -0.49 4.60 -10.28
N GLN A 74 -1.66 4.73 -9.67
CA GLN A 74 -1.84 5.56 -8.48
C GLN A 74 -1.04 5.03 -7.29
N ILE A 75 -1.02 3.71 -7.08
CA ILE A 75 -0.19 3.07 -6.06
C ILE A 75 1.29 3.38 -6.30
N GLU A 76 1.76 3.17 -7.52
CA GLU A 76 3.16 3.41 -7.88
C GLU A 76 3.55 4.88 -7.70
N ALA A 77 2.70 5.80 -8.13
CA ALA A 77 2.94 7.24 -7.98
C ALA A 77 3.06 7.64 -6.50
N GLU A 78 2.19 7.15 -5.64
CA GLU A 78 2.26 7.40 -4.20
C GLU A 78 3.54 6.85 -3.58
N GLU A 79 3.93 5.64 -3.93
CA GLU A 79 5.13 5.01 -3.39
C GLU A 79 6.40 5.73 -3.83
N VAL A 80 6.54 6.05 -5.10
CA VAL A 80 7.70 6.77 -5.63
C VAL A 80 7.75 8.17 -5.03
N ASN A 81 6.62 8.86 -4.96
CA ASN A 81 6.56 10.19 -4.36
C ASN A 81 6.97 10.20 -2.89
N GLY A 82 6.53 9.21 -2.12
CA GLY A 82 6.93 9.06 -0.72
C GLY A 82 8.43 8.89 -0.56
N ARG A 83 9.04 8.06 -1.40
CA ARG A 83 10.50 7.86 -1.41
C ARG A 83 11.25 9.11 -1.89
N TYR A 84 10.73 9.78 -2.92
CA TYR A 84 11.29 11.03 -3.44
C TYR A 84 11.35 12.12 -2.39
N VAL A 85 10.25 12.37 -1.68
CA VAL A 85 10.18 13.40 -0.64
C VAL A 85 11.21 13.16 0.45
N LYS A 86 11.38 11.91 0.87
CA LYS A 86 12.38 11.55 1.88
C LYS A 86 13.81 11.74 1.38
N LEU A 87 14.09 11.33 0.15
CA LEU A 87 15.42 11.47 -0.44
C LEU A 87 15.77 12.93 -0.66
N ALA A 88 14.85 13.73 -1.21
CA ALA A 88 15.04 15.16 -1.39
C ALA A 88 15.32 15.88 -0.07
N ALA A 89 14.57 15.56 0.98
CA ALA A 89 14.80 16.12 2.31
C ALA A 89 16.16 15.73 2.88
N PHE A 90 16.59 14.48 2.68
CA PHE A 90 17.89 14.00 3.09
C PHE A 90 19.04 14.77 2.42
N ILE A 91 18.90 15.06 1.12
CA ILE A 91 19.88 15.83 0.35
C ILE A 91 19.85 17.31 0.77
N ASP A 92 18.66 17.91 0.80
CA ASP A 92 18.50 19.34 1.04
C ASP A 92 18.87 19.76 2.46
N SER A 93 18.70 18.88 3.43
CA SER A 93 19.08 19.16 4.83
C SER A 93 20.60 19.16 5.07
N GLY A 94 21.38 18.73 4.09
CA GLY A 94 22.82 18.54 4.25
C GLY A 94 23.22 17.24 4.96
N LYS A 95 22.24 16.45 5.38
CA LYS A 95 22.50 15.21 6.11
C LYS A 95 23.21 14.17 5.25
N MET A 96 22.96 14.17 3.95
CA MET A 96 23.68 13.30 3.01
C MET A 96 25.18 13.55 3.08
N ASP A 97 25.62 14.82 3.14
CA ASP A 97 27.04 15.18 3.21
C ASP A 97 27.69 14.75 4.52
N GLU A 98 26.92 14.64 5.59
CA GLU A 98 27.41 14.16 6.89
C GLU A 98 27.59 12.64 6.94
N VAL A 99 26.68 11.90 6.29
CA VAL A 99 26.55 10.45 6.44
C VAL A 99 27.20 9.68 5.29
N VAL A 100 27.10 10.21 4.07
CA VAL A 100 27.65 9.58 2.86
C VAL A 100 28.99 10.22 2.53
N ASN A 101 30.08 9.50 2.74
CA ASN A 101 31.44 10.03 2.56
C ASN A 101 31.98 9.86 1.13
N ASP A 102 31.41 8.96 0.37
CA ASP A 102 31.84 8.63 -0.98
C ASP A 102 31.15 9.52 -2.01
N MET A 103 31.95 10.29 -2.77
CA MET A 103 31.45 11.18 -3.81
C MET A 103 30.63 10.43 -4.87
N TYR A 104 31.03 9.21 -5.21
CA TYR A 104 30.32 8.40 -6.20
C TYR A 104 28.90 8.09 -5.71
N ASN A 105 28.74 7.67 -4.47
CA ASN A 105 27.42 7.40 -3.89
C ASN A 105 26.58 8.67 -3.73
N LYS A 106 27.19 9.81 -3.41
CA LYS A 106 26.46 11.11 -3.39
C LYS A 106 25.88 11.44 -4.76
N CYS A 107 26.68 11.29 -5.81
CA CYS A 107 26.23 11.53 -7.18
C CYS A 107 25.10 10.60 -7.57
N LEU A 108 25.18 9.31 -7.23
CA LEU A 108 24.11 8.35 -7.51
C LEU A 108 22.81 8.71 -6.80
N LEU A 109 22.88 9.14 -5.54
CA LEU A 109 21.69 9.58 -4.81
C LEU A 109 21.05 10.83 -5.41
N GLU A 110 21.85 11.79 -5.84
CA GLU A 110 21.34 12.98 -6.52
C GLU A 110 20.71 12.66 -7.86
N MET A 111 21.33 11.76 -8.64
CA MET A 111 20.78 11.29 -9.90
C MET A 111 19.48 10.51 -9.68
N GLN A 112 19.42 9.67 -8.65
CA GLN A 112 18.21 8.94 -8.29
C GLN A 112 17.07 9.91 -7.95
N CYS A 113 17.36 10.95 -7.20
CA CYS A 113 16.39 11.98 -6.82
C CYS A 113 15.81 12.67 -8.07
N CYS A 114 16.66 13.06 -9.02
CA CYS A 114 16.22 13.68 -10.28
C CYS A 114 15.39 12.72 -11.13
N THR A 115 15.81 11.45 -11.22
CA THR A 115 15.08 10.42 -11.97
C THR A 115 13.70 10.15 -11.37
N MET A 116 13.61 10.08 -10.06
CA MET A 116 12.33 9.92 -9.36
C MET A 116 11.39 11.08 -9.63
N PHE A 117 11.90 12.31 -9.60
CA PHE A 117 11.12 13.50 -9.93
C PHE A 117 10.54 13.42 -11.34
N ASP A 118 11.34 13.08 -12.33
CA ASP A 118 10.89 12.95 -13.71
C ASP A 118 9.88 11.81 -13.87
N TYR A 119 10.10 10.69 -13.21
CA TYR A 119 9.18 9.56 -13.24
C TYR A 119 7.83 9.89 -12.63
N ILE A 120 7.83 10.59 -11.50
CA ILE A 120 6.59 11.05 -10.85
C ILE A 120 5.79 11.95 -11.81
N ARG A 121 6.43 12.87 -12.51
CA ARG A 121 5.77 13.74 -13.48
C ARG A 121 5.16 12.95 -14.63
N LEU A 122 5.85 11.93 -15.12
CA LEU A 122 5.30 11.04 -16.17
C LEU A 122 4.08 10.28 -15.67
N LEU A 123 4.15 9.71 -14.46
CA LEU A 123 3.02 8.99 -13.87
C LEU A 123 1.83 9.92 -13.65
N ASP A 124 2.05 11.10 -13.10
CA ASP A 124 0.98 12.08 -12.85
C ASP A 124 0.29 12.47 -14.16
N THR A 125 1.05 12.69 -15.22
CA THR A 125 0.51 13.02 -16.54
C THR A 125 -0.33 11.86 -17.08
N ARG A 126 0.17 10.63 -16.99
CA ARG A 126 -0.57 9.44 -17.42
C ARG A 126 -1.86 9.25 -16.63
N ILE A 127 -1.82 9.49 -15.33
CA ILE A 127 -3.00 9.41 -14.46
C ILE A 127 -4.03 10.45 -14.90
N GLN A 128 -3.61 11.70 -15.10
CA GLN A 128 -4.52 12.77 -15.56
C GLN A 128 -5.17 12.45 -16.90
N LEU A 129 -4.44 11.88 -17.83
CA LEU A 129 -4.97 11.47 -19.14
C LEU A 129 -5.91 10.27 -19.06
N SER A 130 -5.92 9.54 -17.95
CA SER A 130 -6.75 8.35 -17.74
C SER A 130 -8.04 8.64 -16.97
N LEU A 131 -8.20 9.84 -16.45
CA LEU A 131 -9.38 10.23 -15.66
C LEU A 131 -10.59 10.58 -16.52
#